data_f395a417e9618e45e6992d9b0d4a79d0
#
_entry.id   f395a417e9618e45e6992d9b0d4a79d0
#
_cell.length_a   1.000
_cell.length_b   1.000
_cell.length_c   1.000
_cell.angle_alpha   90.00
_cell.angle_beta   90.00
_cell.angle_gamma   90.00
#
_symmetry.space_group_name_H-M   'P 1'
#
loop_
_entity.id
_entity.type
_entity.pdbx_description
1 polymer ?
#
loop_
_entity_poly.entity_id
_entity_poly.type
_entity_poly.pdbx_seq_one_letter_code
_entity_poly.pdbx_strand_id
1 'polypeptide(L)'
;MSNSISILLRRNLDVFGENDPARRRAVIDEIFTEDCVFYDPNNGIYRGRDEIDRIAGAIKATRPDFQYQPIVEPDVSGDGGRIQWVSGRPGEAPAYAGTDFIVAREGRIAAVYLFFDKLP
;
A
#
# COMPACT_ATOMS: atom_id res chain seq x y z
N MET A 1 10.31 17.52 -7.77
CA MET A 1 10.42 16.33 -8.64
C MET A 1 9.41 15.28 -8.21
N SER A 2 8.73 14.70 -9.16
CA SER A 2 7.75 13.65 -8.88
C SER A 2 8.43 12.39 -8.39
N ASN A 3 7.79 11.66 -7.48
CA ASN A 3 8.22 10.33 -7.10
C ASN A 3 8.01 9.38 -8.29
N SER A 4 8.95 8.47 -8.49
CA SER A 4 8.75 7.41 -9.48
C SER A 4 7.66 6.46 -9.01
N ILE A 5 7.01 5.79 -9.95
CA ILE A 5 5.96 4.82 -9.63
C ILE A 5 6.51 3.67 -8.81
N SER A 6 7.74 3.22 -9.09
CA SER A 6 8.39 2.17 -8.29
C SER A 6 8.54 2.58 -6.84
N ILE A 7 8.94 3.81 -6.58
CA ILE A 7 9.08 4.34 -5.22
C ILE A 7 7.71 4.44 -4.54
N LEU A 8 6.70 4.95 -5.26
CA LEU A 8 5.34 5.04 -4.72
C LEU A 8 4.79 3.67 -4.33
N LEU A 9 5.00 2.65 -5.16
CA LEU A 9 4.57 1.29 -4.86
C LEU A 9 5.20 0.77 -3.57
N ARG A 10 6.50 0.98 -3.39
CA ARG A 10 7.21 0.55 -2.18
C ARG A 10 6.75 1.32 -0.95
N ARG A 11 6.59 2.62 -1.07
CA ARG A 11 6.16 3.47 0.05
C ARG A 11 4.72 3.21 0.45
N ASN A 12 3.87 2.79 -0.49
CA ASN A 12 2.51 2.36 -0.15
C ASN A 12 2.53 1.15 0.79
N LEU A 13 3.44 0.20 0.59
CA LEU A 13 3.60 -0.92 1.52
C LEU A 13 4.04 -0.44 2.91
N ASP A 14 4.89 0.59 2.97
CA ASP A 14 5.32 1.16 4.25
C ASP A 14 4.14 1.74 5.04
N VAL A 15 3.16 2.33 4.38
CA VAL A 15 1.95 2.86 5.04
C VAL A 15 1.25 1.75 5.83
N PHE A 16 1.06 0.60 5.22
CA PHE A 16 0.37 -0.53 5.84
C PHE A 16 1.26 -1.29 6.83
N GLY A 17 2.57 -1.09 6.77
CA GLY A 17 3.52 -1.68 7.70
C GLY A 17 3.92 -0.78 8.87
N GLU A 18 3.48 0.48 8.91
CA GLU A 18 3.91 1.44 9.91
C GLU A 18 3.00 1.45 11.14
N ASN A 19 3.57 1.21 12.31
CA ASN A 19 2.85 1.22 13.58
C ASN A 19 2.62 2.62 14.15
N ASP A 20 3.54 3.56 13.88
CA ASP A 20 3.43 4.90 14.43
C ASP A 20 2.43 5.73 13.62
N PRO A 21 1.31 6.18 14.25
CA PRO A 21 0.28 6.92 13.51
C PRO A 21 0.78 8.21 12.87
N ALA A 22 1.66 8.93 13.54
CA ALA A 22 2.18 10.19 13.02
C ALA A 22 3.06 9.98 11.79
N ARG A 23 3.93 8.98 11.82
CA ARG A 23 4.77 8.62 10.67
C ARG A 23 3.93 8.12 9.51
N ARG A 24 2.96 7.27 9.78
CA ARG A 24 2.04 6.77 8.76
C ARG A 24 1.32 7.90 8.07
N ARG A 25 0.74 8.83 8.83
CA ARG A 25 0.03 9.98 8.26
C ARG A 25 0.95 10.86 7.43
N ALA A 26 2.17 11.10 7.88
CA ALA A 26 3.13 11.90 7.13
C ALA A 26 3.44 11.28 5.76
N VAL A 27 3.61 9.96 5.70
CA VAL A 27 3.82 9.27 4.41
C VAL A 27 2.58 9.38 3.53
N ILE A 28 1.39 9.16 4.08
CA ILE A 28 0.13 9.27 3.33
C ILE A 28 0.00 10.66 2.71
N ASP A 29 0.26 11.72 3.47
CA ASP A 29 0.15 13.09 2.97
C ASP A 29 1.16 13.38 1.86
N GLU A 30 2.28 12.70 1.87
CA GLU A 30 3.33 12.88 0.86
C GLU A 30 3.04 12.09 -0.43
N ILE A 31 2.58 10.84 -0.33
CA ILE A 31 2.50 9.96 -1.49
C ILE A 31 1.12 9.86 -2.14
N PHE A 32 0.06 10.28 -1.46
CA PHE A 32 -1.32 10.19 -1.99
C PHE A 32 -1.84 11.56 -2.40
N THR A 33 -2.69 11.59 -3.45
CA THR A 33 -3.48 12.79 -3.77
C THR A 33 -4.57 12.96 -2.72
N GLU A 34 -5.14 14.18 -2.63
CA GLU A 34 -6.24 14.44 -1.69
C GLU A 34 -7.49 13.64 -2.02
N ASP A 35 -7.73 13.39 -3.30
CA ASP A 35 -8.90 12.66 -3.80
C ASP A 35 -8.60 11.18 -4.09
N CYS A 36 -7.55 10.64 -3.49
CA CYS A 36 -7.14 9.25 -3.70
C CYS A 36 -8.24 8.25 -3.32
N VAL A 37 -8.19 7.08 -3.94
CA VAL A 37 -9.13 5.99 -3.68
C VAL A 37 -8.36 4.70 -3.49
N PHE A 38 -8.74 3.94 -2.48
CA PHE A 38 -8.21 2.61 -2.24
C PHE A 38 -9.34 1.59 -2.38
N TYR A 39 -9.17 0.65 -3.30
CA TYR A 39 -10.11 -0.44 -3.56
C TYR A 39 -9.61 -1.71 -2.90
N ASP A 40 -10.32 -2.17 -1.87
CA ASP A 40 -10.03 -3.42 -1.16
C ASP A 40 -11.12 -4.43 -1.50
N PRO A 41 -10.79 -5.58 -2.11
CA PRO A 41 -11.81 -6.53 -2.57
C PRO A 41 -12.64 -7.13 -1.44
N ASN A 42 -12.13 -7.11 -0.20
CA ASN A 42 -12.84 -7.70 0.94
C ASN A 42 -13.57 -6.67 1.78
N ASN A 43 -13.07 -5.43 1.86
CA ASN A 43 -13.57 -4.44 2.80
C ASN A 43 -14.24 -3.24 2.15
N GLY A 44 -14.10 -3.06 0.85
CA GLY A 44 -14.79 -2.01 0.11
C GLY A 44 -13.89 -0.90 -0.40
N ILE A 45 -14.45 0.30 -0.48
CA ILE A 45 -13.78 1.44 -1.11
C ILE A 45 -13.52 2.50 -0.05
N TYR A 46 -12.29 2.99 0.00
CA TYR A 46 -11.86 4.03 0.94
C TYR A 46 -11.43 5.25 0.13
N ARG A 47 -12.08 6.39 0.37
CA ARG A 47 -11.86 7.62 -0.39
C ARG A 47 -11.21 8.68 0.47
N GLY A 48 -10.10 9.23 -0.02
CA GLY A 48 -9.36 10.29 0.63
C GLY A 48 -8.35 9.80 1.65
N ARG A 49 -7.44 10.70 2.02
CA ARG A 49 -6.31 10.38 2.92
C ARG A 49 -6.77 9.96 4.31
N ASP A 50 -7.82 10.57 4.84
CA ASP A 50 -8.31 10.23 6.18
C ASP A 50 -8.79 8.78 6.24
N GLU A 51 -9.51 8.32 5.22
CA GLU A 51 -10.02 6.96 5.17
C GLU A 51 -8.90 5.94 4.95
N ILE A 52 -7.90 6.27 4.14
CA ILE A 52 -6.74 5.41 3.96
C ILE A 52 -5.98 5.28 5.28
N ASP A 53 -5.77 6.38 5.98
CA ASP A 53 -5.11 6.35 7.30
C ASP A 53 -5.90 5.51 8.30
N ARG A 54 -7.21 5.67 8.32
CA ARG A 54 -8.09 4.91 9.21
C ARG A 54 -7.98 3.41 8.96
N ILE A 55 -8.10 2.97 7.70
CA ILE A 55 -8.05 1.53 7.40
C ILE A 55 -6.65 0.94 7.60
N ALA A 56 -5.61 1.68 7.25
CA ALA A 56 -4.24 1.24 7.49
C ALA A 56 -3.98 1.05 8.98
N GLY A 57 -4.45 1.98 9.80
CA GLY A 57 -4.35 1.87 11.25
C GLY A 57 -5.12 0.70 11.81
N ALA A 58 -6.33 0.47 11.31
CA ALA A 58 -7.17 -0.66 11.75
C ALA A 58 -6.53 -2.01 11.42
N ILE A 59 -5.99 -2.15 10.22
CA ILE A 59 -5.27 -3.37 9.79
C ILE A 59 -4.05 -3.59 10.70
N LYS A 60 -3.27 -2.52 10.93
CA LYS A 60 -2.05 -2.63 11.73
C LYS A 60 -2.35 -2.94 13.20
N ALA A 61 -3.47 -2.46 13.73
CA ALA A 61 -3.89 -2.74 15.10
C ALA A 61 -4.20 -4.22 15.32
N THR A 62 -4.71 -4.91 14.31
CA THR A 62 -5.00 -6.35 14.41
C THR A 62 -3.76 -7.21 14.19
N ARG A 63 -2.75 -6.69 13.48
CA ARG A 63 -1.53 -7.43 13.13
C ARG A 63 -0.31 -6.52 13.28
N PRO A 64 0.01 -6.09 14.52
CA PRO A 64 1.03 -5.05 14.73
C PRO A 64 2.45 -5.47 14.35
N ASP A 65 2.73 -6.77 14.33
CA ASP A 65 4.05 -7.30 13.97
C ASP A 65 4.16 -7.78 12.53
N PHE A 66 3.10 -7.64 11.72
CA PHE A 66 3.14 -8.02 10.31
C PHE A 66 3.90 -6.97 9.50
N GLN A 67 4.70 -7.46 8.57
CA GLN A 67 5.44 -6.63 7.61
C GLN A 67 5.03 -7.00 6.19
N TYR A 68 5.13 -6.03 5.28
CA TYR A 68 4.83 -6.22 3.87
C TYR A 68 6.14 -6.21 3.11
N GLN A 69 6.43 -7.29 2.38
CA GLN A 69 7.69 -7.41 1.66
C GLN A 69 7.45 -7.67 0.19
N PRO A 70 8.05 -6.85 -0.70
CA PRO A 70 8.02 -7.13 -2.13
C PRO A 70 8.72 -8.45 -2.41
N ILE A 71 8.16 -9.26 -3.33
CA ILE A 71 8.77 -10.52 -3.74
C ILE A 71 9.36 -10.47 -5.15
N VAL A 72 9.03 -9.42 -5.91
CA VAL A 72 9.61 -9.16 -7.24
C VAL A 72 9.79 -7.65 -7.39
N GLU A 73 10.60 -7.25 -8.36
CA GLU A 73 10.71 -5.83 -8.71
C GLU A 73 9.38 -5.30 -9.25
N PRO A 74 9.03 -4.06 -8.95
CA PRO A 74 7.80 -3.48 -9.48
C PRO A 74 7.81 -3.40 -11.01
N ASP A 75 6.64 -3.60 -11.62
CA ASP A 75 6.42 -3.36 -13.03
C ASP A 75 5.75 -2.00 -13.20
N VAL A 76 6.21 -1.23 -14.19
CA VAL A 76 5.69 0.12 -14.46
C VAL A 76 5.27 0.21 -15.92
N SER A 77 4.12 0.81 -16.17
CA SER A 77 3.62 1.08 -17.50
C SER A 77 2.82 2.39 -17.49
N GLY A 78 3.30 3.39 -18.23
CA GLY A 78 2.63 4.70 -18.26
C GLY A 78 2.57 5.33 -16.86
N ASP A 79 1.38 5.70 -16.45
CA ASP A 79 1.11 6.24 -15.11
C ASP A 79 0.69 5.19 -14.10
N GLY A 80 0.75 3.93 -14.46
CA GLY A 80 0.39 2.79 -13.61
C GLY A 80 1.56 1.89 -13.27
N GLY A 81 1.40 1.09 -12.23
CA GLY A 81 2.39 0.11 -11.86
C GLY A 81 1.85 -0.87 -10.85
N ARG A 82 2.53 -2.00 -10.72
CA ARG A 82 2.14 -3.04 -9.80
C ARG A 82 3.33 -3.60 -9.03
N ILE A 83 3.05 -4.09 -7.83
CA ILE A 83 4.03 -4.77 -7.00
C ILE A 83 3.38 -5.98 -6.35
N GLN A 84 4.06 -7.12 -6.40
CA GLN A 84 3.63 -8.32 -5.67
C GLN A 84 4.33 -8.35 -4.33
N TRP A 85 3.58 -8.67 -3.28
CA TRP A 85 4.10 -8.69 -1.93
C TRP A 85 3.55 -9.87 -1.13
N VAL A 86 4.27 -10.20 -0.05
CA VAL A 86 3.80 -11.14 0.97
C VAL A 86 3.76 -10.42 2.31
N SER A 87 2.91 -10.88 3.21
CA SER A 87 2.79 -10.30 4.53
C SER A 87 2.75 -11.38 5.61
N GLY A 88 3.42 -11.09 6.71
CA GLY A 88 3.49 -11.97 7.86
C GLY A 88 4.44 -11.44 8.91
N ARG A 89 4.67 -12.24 9.95
CA ARG A 89 5.63 -11.90 11.00
C ARG A 89 7.05 -12.10 10.51
N PRO A 90 7.99 -11.25 10.95
CA PRO A 90 9.40 -11.43 10.60
C PRO A 90 9.89 -12.83 11.00
N GLY A 91 10.63 -13.48 10.09
CA GLY A 91 11.20 -14.81 10.33
C GLY A 91 10.22 -15.97 10.22
N GLU A 92 8.95 -15.71 9.95
CA GLU A 92 7.94 -16.76 9.76
C GLU A 92 7.51 -16.83 8.30
N ALA A 93 6.88 -17.93 7.94
CA ALA A 93 6.28 -18.07 6.60
C ALA A 93 5.19 -17.01 6.41
N PRO A 94 5.02 -16.50 5.18
CA PRO A 94 3.97 -15.51 4.92
C PRO A 94 2.58 -16.01 5.29
N ALA A 95 1.77 -15.13 5.87
CA ALA A 95 0.40 -15.44 6.21
C ALA A 95 -0.53 -15.21 5.01
N TYR A 96 -0.23 -14.22 4.17
CA TYR A 96 -0.99 -13.95 2.95
C TYR A 96 -0.13 -13.19 1.94
N ALA A 97 -0.65 -13.10 0.72
CA ALA A 97 0.02 -12.46 -0.40
C ALA A 97 -0.95 -11.58 -1.17
N GLY A 98 -0.41 -10.60 -1.87
CA GLY A 98 -1.22 -9.71 -2.68
C GLY A 98 -0.43 -9.01 -3.76
N THR A 99 -1.17 -8.29 -4.59
CA THR A 99 -0.65 -7.39 -5.61
C THR A 99 -1.34 -6.05 -5.44
N ASP A 100 -0.56 -4.99 -5.35
CA ASP A 100 -1.07 -3.63 -5.42
C ASP A 100 -0.82 -3.09 -6.81
N PHE A 101 -1.86 -2.59 -7.45
CA PHE A 101 -1.76 -1.83 -8.68
C PHE A 101 -2.09 -0.37 -8.35
N ILE A 102 -1.23 0.55 -8.73
CA ILE A 102 -1.48 1.98 -8.51
C ILE A 102 -1.60 2.73 -9.82
N VAL A 103 -2.37 3.82 -9.77
CA VAL A 103 -2.37 4.86 -10.80
C VAL A 103 -1.86 6.14 -10.15
N ALA A 104 -0.84 6.73 -10.77
CA ALA A 104 -0.22 7.95 -10.26
C ALA A 104 -0.70 9.17 -11.04
N ARG A 105 -0.75 10.31 -10.36
CA ARG A 105 -1.05 11.61 -10.96
C ARG A 105 -0.18 12.65 -10.28
N GLU A 106 0.60 13.36 -11.08
CA GLU A 106 1.48 14.42 -10.60
C GLU A 106 2.44 13.96 -9.49
N GLY A 107 2.99 12.74 -9.64
CA GLY A 107 3.95 12.20 -8.70
C GLY A 107 3.35 11.68 -7.40
N ARG A 108 2.04 11.49 -7.35
CA ARG A 108 1.33 10.93 -6.18
C ARG A 108 0.36 9.85 -6.61
N ILE A 109 0.01 8.98 -5.67
CA ILE A 109 -0.95 7.90 -5.91
C ILE A 109 -2.36 8.47 -5.92
N ALA A 110 -3.06 8.31 -7.05
CA ALA A 110 -4.47 8.68 -7.18
C ALA A 110 -5.40 7.51 -6.88
N ALA A 111 -4.97 6.29 -7.14
CA ALA A 111 -5.78 5.10 -6.88
C ALA A 111 -4.88 3.90 -6.56
N VAL A 112 -5.35 3.06 -5.64
CA VAL A 112 -4.74 1.76 -5.35
C VAL A 112 -5.80 0.69 -5.54
N TYR A 113 -5.45 -0.35 -6.29
CA TYR A 113 -6.27 -1.54 -6.49
C TYR A 113 -5.55 -2.71 -5.85
N LEU A 114 -6.12 -3.26 -4.79
CA LEU A 114 -5.57 -4.41 -4.08
C LEU A 114 -6.17 -5.68 -4.63
N PHE A 115 -5.32 -6.66 -4.90
CA PHE A 115 -5.72 -8.02 -5.26
C PHE A 115 -5.03 -8.98 -4.32
N PHE A 116 -5.77 -9.93 -3.75
CA PHE A 116 -5.16 -10.98 -2.96
C PHE A 116 -4.75 -12.14 -3.87
N ASP A 117 -3.54 -12.65 -3.65
CA ASP A 117 -2.95 -13.72 -4.43
C ASP A 117 -2.85 -15.00 -3.60
N LYS A 118 -2.63 -16.11 -4.28
CA LYS A 118 -2.26 -17.36 -3.60
C LYS A 118 -0.86 -17.22 -3.04
N LEU A 119 -0.63 -17.84 -1.89
CA LEU A 119 0.71 -17.89 -1.32
C LEU A 119 1.65 -18.65 -2.26
N PRO A 120 2.90 -18.16 -2.41
CA PRO A 120 3.88 -18.82 -3.26
C PRO A 120 4.31 -20.18 -2.74
#